data_287dde910725afabbba1fa3b2c118e41
#
_entry.id   287dde910725afabbba1fa3b2c118e41
#
_cell.length_a   1.000
_cell.length_b   1.000
_cell.length_c   1.000
_cell.angle_alpha   90.00
_cell.angle_beta   90.00
_cell.angle_gamma   90.00
#
_symmetry.space_group_name_H-M   'P 1'
#
loop_
_entity.id
_entity.type
_entity.pdbx_description
1 polymer ?
#
loop_
_entity_poly.entity_id
_entity_poly.type
_entity_poly.pdbx_seq_one_letter_code
_entity_poly.pdbx_strand_id
1 'polypeptide(L)'
;MLLRHRRLTFQRISPDGLRLRLSDENIRSKLNLFETGDLMSLWQVLLRFTSAAALLCLAAIAAKAQSDQTVVANVGGMKLTLGELEQEESAKLLSAHYQYYQAQSKALEDLVDKTLLEQKAKSENITVDQLVDQDIKSKVTDPTEDQMKVYYEGLETEQPYEAVRDKILEKIRQLRTDKIRAAYLKTLRAEIPVSIELAPPKAKVELADAQVLGSKTARVTLVEFADYECPYCQRVAPDVLKLKQEFGDRLAFTYKDFPLPNHTRAQKAAEAARCASKQDKFWQFHDELFHSKELDLDQLKAQARALQLNAELFYKCLDSGEQAAAVAKDRKEGLRLGISGTPSFFINGHYLSGALDYASLRQVIEQQLSTTSEGVAGGK
;
A
#
# COMPACT_ATOMS: atom_id res chain seq x y z
N MET A 1 -14.74 49.78 0.96
CA MET A 1 -14.42 50.18 -0.42
C MET A 1 -14.96 49.11 -1.35
N LEU A 2 -15.97 49.51 -2.15
CA LEU A 2 -16.94 48.66 -2.86
C LEU A 2 -16.30 47.94 -4.06
N LEU A 3 -16.29 46.61 -4.07
CA LEU A 3 -16.05 45.78 -5.25
C LEU A 3 -17.37 45.61 -6.02
N ARG A 4 -17.50 46.29 -7.16
CA ARG A 4 -18.60 46.13 -8.11
C ARG A 4 -18.46 44.82 -8.88
N HIS A 5 -19.40 43.91 -8.69
CA HIS A 5 -19.65 42.77 -9.58
C HIS A 5 -20.10 43.24 -10.95
N ARG A 6 -19.33 42.96 -11.99
CA ARG A 6 -19.77 43.08 -13.38
C ARG A 6 -20.38 41.75 -13.83
N ARG A 7 -21.68 41.77 -14.15
CA ARG A 7 -22.43 40.62 -14.70
C ARG A 7 -22.07 40.43 -16.17
N LEU A 8 -21.71 39.19 -16.55
CA LEU A 8 -21.66 38.75 -17.94
C LEU A 8 -23.09 38.33 -18.33
N THR A 9 -23.67 38.97 -19.33
CA THR A 9 -24.97 38.60 -19.90
C THR A 9 -24.75 37.82 -21.19
N PHE A 10 -25.28 36.59 -21.22
CA PHE A 10 -25.33 35.77 -22.44
C PHE A 10 -26.64 35.99 -23.19
N GLN A 11 -26.56 36.32 -24.46
CA GLN A 11 -27.70 36.39 -25.36
C GLN A 11 -27.56 35.32 -26.44
N ARG A 12 -28.52 34.42 -26.52
CA ARG A 12 -28.58 33.32 -27.47
C ARG A 12 -29.17 33.81 -28.78
N ILE A 13 -28.43 33.71 -29.86
CA ILE A 13 -28.91 34.02 -31.21
C ILE A 13 -28.50 32.85 -32.13
N SER A 14 -29.54 32.04 -32.53
CA SER A 14 -29.58 31.06 -33.63
C SER A 14 -28.56 29.92 -33.73
N PRO A 15 -28.84 28.79 -34.47
CA PRO A 15 -28.16 27.49 -34.32
C PRO A 15 -26.72 27.37 -34.85
N ASP A 16 -26.18 28.43 -35.47
CA ASP A 16 -24.93 28.30 -36.24
C ASP A 16 -23.77 29.18 -35.76
N GLY A 17 -23.55 29.32 -34.46
CA GLY A 17 -22.27 29.87 -34.02
C GLY A 17 -22.35 30.87 -32.86
N LEU A 18 -21.48 30.69 -31.91
CA LEU A 18 -21.22 31.58 -30.77
C LEU A 18 -20.27 32.70 -31.23
N ARG A 19 -20.77 33.99 -31.31
CA ARG A 19 -19.90 35.15 -31.47
C ARG A 19 -19.80 35.92 -30.17
N LEU A 20 -18.58 36.01 -29.62
CA LEU A 20 -18.25 36.90 -28.50
C LEU A 20 -18.11 38.34 -28.98
N ARG A 21 -18.91 39.27 -28.46
CA ARG A 21 -18.75 40.72 -28.65
C ARG A 21 -18.07 41.28 -27.39
N LEU A 22 -16.83 41.68 -27.49
CA LEU A 22 -16.07 42.38 -26.46
C LEU A 22 -16.29 43.89 -26.68
N SER A 23 -16.82 44.59 -25.67
CA SER A 23 -17.14 46.04 -25.70
C SER A 23 -16.06 46.91 -25.06
N ASP A 24 -14.81 46.42 -24.98
CA ASP A 24 -13.73 47.17 -24.38
C ASP A 24 -12.57 47.33 -25.38
N GLU A 25 -12.36 48.56 -25.87
CA GLU A 25 -11.34 48.91 -26.85
C GLU A 25 -9.90 48.65 -26.35
N ASN A 26 -9.71 48.62 -25.04
CA ASN A 26 -8.39 48.37 -24.40
C ASN A 26 -7.93 46.90 -24.44
N ILE A 27 -8.88 45.96 -24.73
CA ILE A 27 -8.59 44.56 -24.91
C ILE A 27 -8.25 44.24 -26.37
N ARG A 28 -8.82 44.99 -27.31
CA ARG A 28 -8.53 44.86 -28.77
C ARG A 28 -7.08 45.20 -29.11
N SER A 29 -6.49 46.18 -28.46
CA SER A 29 -5.09 46.57 -28.73
C SER A 29 -4.04 45.55 -28.22
N LYS A 30 -4.40 44.71 -27.24
CA LYS A 30 -3.53 43.65 -26.72
C LYS A 30 -3.69 42.30 -27.44
N LEU A 31 -4.78 42.12 -28.19
CA LEU A 31 -5.01 40.88 -28.97
C LEU A 31 -4.44 40.96 -30.39
N ASN A 32 -4.13 42.17 -30.90
CA ASN A 32 -3.51 42.33 -32.22
C ASN A 32 -1.99 42.06 -32.30
N LEU A 33 -1.39 41.55 -31.23
CA LEU A 33 0.04 41.16 -31.18
C LEU A 33 0.26 39.66 -31.48
N PHE A 34 -0.77 38.92 -31.86
CA PHE A 34 -0.68 37.54 -32.30
C PHE A 34 -1.12 37.38 -33.75
N GLU A 35 -0.45 38.05 -34.65
CA GLU A 35 -0.57 37.74 -36.11
C GLU A 35 0.40 36.64 -36.53
N THR A 36 -0.19 35.47 -36.84
CA THR A 36 0.10 34.53 -37.95
C THR A 36 1.45 33.83 -38.07
N GLY A 37 2.45 34.08 -37.19
CA GLY A 37 3.75 33.38 -37.29
C GLY A 37 4.00 32.30 -36.23
N ASP A 38 3.50 32.49 -35.00
CA ASP A 38 3.92 31.69 -33.84
C ASP A 38 3.07 30.45 -33.53
N LEU A 39 1.87 30.34 -34.07
CA LEU A 39 0.99 29.16 -33.84
C LEU A 39 1.56 27.90 -34.55
N MET A 40 2.22 28.05 -35.68
CA MET A 40 2.88 26.92 -36.36
C MET A 40 4.15 26.47 -35.64
N SER A 41 4.88 27.37 -35.01
CA SER A 41 6.07 27.02 -34.22
C SER A 41 5.71 26.32 -32.89
N LEU A 42 4.64 26.76 -32.20
CA LEU A 42 4.09 26.10 -31.00
C LEU A 42 3.54 24.71 -31.34
N TRP A 43 2.87 24.53 -32.47
CA TRP A 43 2.38 23.22 -32.91
C TRP A 43 3.55 22.27 -33.26
N GLN A 44 4.60 22.78 -33.90
CA GLN A 44 5.80 21.99 -34.16
C GLN A 44 6.59 21.63 -32.90
N VAL A 45 6.64 22.51 -31.93
CA VAL A 45 7.26 22.22 -30.61
C VAL A 45 6.43 21.19 -29.83
N LEU A 46 5.10 21.33 -29.78
CA LEU A 46 4.19 20.35 -29.16
C LEU A 46 4.26 18.97 -29.85
N LEU A 47 4.29 18.93 -31.19
CA LEU A 47 4.46 17.69 -31.95
C LEU A 47 5.84 17.03 -31.73
N ARG A 48 6.89 17.81 -31.47
CA ARG A 48 8.22 17.28 -31.14
C ARG A 48 8.29 16.72 -29.71
N PHE A 49 7.60 17.34 -28.75
CA PHE A 49 7.53 16.83 -27.38
C PHE A 49 6.66 15.58 -27.27
N THR A 50 5.52 15.51 -27.99
CA THR A 50 4.68 14.30 -28.01
C THR A 50 5.36 13.14 -28.75
N SER A 51 6.13 13.40 -29.81
CA SER A 51 6.89 12.35 -30.52
C SER A 51 8.09 11.84 -29.70
N ALA A 52 8.76 12.71 -28.93
CA ALA A 52 9.87 12.29 -28.06
C ALA A 52 9.37 11.45 -26.86
N ALA A 53 8.26 11.82 -26.25
CA ALA A 53 7.64 11.04 -25.17
C ALA A 53 7.12 9.68 -25.67
N ALA A 54 6.50 9.64 -26.86
CA ALA A 54 6.05 8.40 -27.48
C ALA A 54 7.22 7.48 -27.86
N LEU A 55 8.34 8.04 -28.35
CA LEU A 55 9.56 7.27 -28.64
C LEU A 55 10.22 6.72 -27.38
N LEU A 56 10.23 7.46 -26.26
CA LEU A 56 10.74 7.00 -24.97
C LEU A 56 9.86 5.88 -24.37
N CYS A 57 8.54 6.00 -24.47
CA CYS A 57 7.62 4.93 -24.07
C CYS A 57 7.79 3.66 -24.93
N LEU A 58 7.94 3.81 -26.25
CA LEU A 58 8.21 2.69 -27.16
C LEU A 58 9.55 2.01 -26.87
N ALA A 59 10.59 2.79 -26.55
CA ALA A 59 11.90 2.25 -26.17
C ALA A 59 11.85 1.49 -24.84
N ALA A 60 11.10 1.97 -23.84
CA ALA A 60 10.92 1.29 -22.56
C ALA A 60 10.12 -0.01 -22.71
N ILE A 61 9.06 -0.03 -23.53
CA ILE A 61 8.30 -1.24 -23.86
C ILE A 61 9.18 -2.24 -24.61
N ALA A 62 10.00 -1.78 -25.54
CA ALA A 62 10.92 -2.64 -26.29
C ALA A 62 12.02 -3.23 -25.39
N ALA A 63 12.56 -2.47 -24.43
CA ALA A 63 13.56 -2.95 -23.49
C ALA A 63 12.99 -4.03 -22.55
N LYS A 64 11.77 -3.87 -22.07
CA LYS A 64 11.09 -4.89 -21.25
C LYS A 64 10.77 -6.14 -22.08
N ALA A 65 10.22 -5.99 -23.28
CA ALA A 65 9.98 -7.10 -24.20
C ALA A 65 11.27 -7.87 -24.55
N GLN A 66 12.41 -7.18 -24.60
CA GLN A 66 13.71 -7.81 -24.86
C GLN A 66 14.24 -8.58 -23.65
N SER A 67 13.98 -8.13 -22.41
CA SER A 67 14.34 -8.89 -21.20
C SER A 67 13.50 -10.16 -21.08
N ASP A 68 12.21 -10.09 -21.36
CA ASP A 68 11.29 -11.23 -21.28
C ASP A 68 11.62 -12.32 -22.31
N GLN A 69 12.27 -11.96 -23.44
CA GLN A 69 12.72 -12.90 -24.49
C GLN A 69 14.11 -13.49 -24.22
N THR A 70 14.75 -13.16 -23.09
CA THR A 70 16.05 -13.75 -22.74
C THR A 70 15.90 -15.26 -22.57
N VAL A 71 16.62 -16.06 -23.36
CA VAL A 71 16.59 -17.52 -23.27
C VAL A 71 17.35 -17.97 -22.04
N VAL A 72 16.66 -18.64 -21.10
CA VAL A 72 17.22 -19.14 -19.83
C VAL A 72 17.48 -20.64 -19.85
N ALA A 73 16.84 -21.37 -20.77
CA ALA A 73 17.11 -22.80 -20.95
C ALA A 73 16.79 -23.24 -22.40
N ASN A 74 17.36 -24.40 -22.79
CA ASN A 74 17.02 -25.07 -24.05
C ASN A 74 16.81 -26.57 -23.74
N VAL A 75 15.62 -27.07 -24.00
CA VAL A 75 15.21 -28.44 -23.70
C VAL A 75 14.78 -29.12 -25.00
N GLY A 76 15.65 -29.99 -25.54
CA GLY A 76 15.34 -30.71 -26.80
C GLY A 76 15.08 -29.81 -28.00
N GLY A 77 15.71 -28.62 -28.06
CA GLY A 77 15.51 -27.62 -29.11
C GLY A 77 14.44 -26.58 -28.79
N MET A 78 13.60 -26.78 -27.78
CA MET A 78 12.63 -25.81 -27.28
C MET A 78 13.36 -24.81 -26.34
N LYS A 79 13.24 -23.52 -26.68
CA LYS A 79 13.81 -22.44 -25.87
C LYS A 79 12.81 -22.02 -24.81
N LEU A 80 13.24 -21.97 -23.55
CA LEU A 80 12.50 -21.39 -22.46
C LEU A 80 13.05 -19.99 -22.20
N THR A 81 12.16 -19.00 -22.13
CA THR A 81 12.53 -17.60 -21.91
C THR A 81 12.37 -17.20 -20.44
N LEU A 82 13.00 -16.08 -20.04
CA LEU A 82 12.83 -15.52 -18.72
C LEU A 82 11.36 -15.15 -18.45
N GLY A 83 10.66 -14.59 -19.45
CA GLY A 83 9.25 -14.25 -19.33
C GLY A 83 8.37 -15.48 -19.10
N GLU A 84 8.63 -16.60 -19.78
CA GLU A 84 7.92 -17.88 -19.52
C GLU A 84 8.22 -18.41 -18.11
N LEU A 85 9.49 -18.39 -17.67
CA LEU A 85 9.85 -18.78 -16.30
C LEU A 85 9.13 -17.93 -15.26
N GLU A 86 9.12 -16.60 -15.42
CA GLU A 86 8.45 -15.69 -14.49
C GLU A 86 6.93 -15.85 -14.51
N GLN A 87 6.33 -16.17 -15.66
CA GLN A 87 4.91 -16.40 -15.78
C GLN A 87 4.49 -17.74 -15.15
N GLU A 88 5.16 -18.83 -15.48
CA GLU A 88 4.81 -20.19 -15.04
C GLU A 88 5.17 -20.42 -13.56
N GLU A 89 6.29 -19.88 -13.11
CA GLU A 89 6.82 -20.07 -11.76
C GLU A 89 6.64 -18.82 -10.87
N SER A 90 5.78 -17.87 -11.29
CA SER A 90 5.56 -16.60 -10.59
C SER A 90 5.32 -16.77 -9.08
N ALA A 91 4.60 -17.83 -8.70
CA ALA A 91 4.32 -18.14 -7.30
C ALA A 91 5.59 -18.48 -6.50
N LYS A 92 6.50 -19.27 -7.07
CA LYS A 92 7.76 -19.63 -6.43
C LYS A 92 8.70 -18.43 -6.31
N LEU A 93 8.64 -17.52 -7.28
CA LEU A 93 9.50 -16.34 -7.35
C LEU A 93 8.94 -15.15 -6.55
N LEU A 94 7.64 -15.12 -6.24
CA LEU A 94 6.98 -13.97 -5.60
C LEU A 94 7.62 -13.59 -4.28
N SER A 95 7.95 -14.56 -3.42
CA SER A 95 8.61 -14.30 -2.14
C SER A 95 10.01 -13.69 -2.32
N ALA A 96 10.80 -14.18 -3.28
CA ALA A 96 12.12 -13.64 -3.58
C ALA A 96 12.04 -12.23 -4.16
N HIS A 97 11.10 -11.99 -5.07
CA HIS A 97 10.83 -10.66 -5.62
C HIS A 97 10.36 -9.68 -4.52
N TYR A 98 9.58 -10.15 -3.56
CA TYR A 98 9.17 -9.31 -2.44
C TYR A 98 10.33 -8.96 -1.51
N GLN A 99 11.22 -9.91 -1.20
CA GLN A 99 12.44 -9.64 -0.42
C GLN A 99 13.34 -8.62 -1.12
N TYR A 100 13.50 -8.75 -2.44
CA TYR A 100 14.24 -7.77 -3.23
C TYR A 100 13.58 -6.39 -3.21
N TYR A 101 12.26 -6.33 -3.38
CA TYR A 101 11.49 -5.11 -3.24
C TYR A 101 11.68 -4.46 -1.86
N GLN A 102 11.66 -5.25 -0.76
CA GLN A 102 11.89 -4.72 0.58
C GLN A 102 13.27 -4.07 0.71
N ALA A 103 14.30 -4.72 0.17
CA ALA A 103 15.66 -4.16 0.14
C ALA A 103 15.73 -2.86 -0.68
N GLN A 104 15.10 -2.84 -1.86
CA GLN A 104 15.00 -1.63 -2.70
C GLN A 104 14.23 -0.52 -2.00
N SER A 105 13.10 -0.83 -1.39
CA SER A 105 12.26 0.14 -0.68
C SER A 105 13.02 0.80 0.48
N LYS A 106 13.75 0.00 1.27
CA LYS A 106 14.59 0.53 2.33
C LYS A 106 15.70 1.44 1.81
N ALA A 107 16.42 1.00 0.78
CA ALA A 107 17.48 1.82 0.18
C ALA A 107 16.93 3.12 -0.43
N LEU A 108 15.73 3.06 -1.03
CA LEU A 108 15.04 4.24 -1.56
C LEU A 108 14.64 5.21 -0.46
N GLU A 109 14.11 4.74 0.67
CA GLU A 109 13.78 5.58 1.82
C GLU A 109 15.03 6.29 2.36
N ASP A 110 16.14 5.57 2.52
CA ASP A 110 17.40 6.16 2.95
C ASP A 110 17.91 7.24 1.97
N LEU A 111 17.74 7.01 0.67
CA LEU A 111 18.11 7.97 -0.39
C LEU A 111 17.18 9.21 -0.38
N VAL A 112 15.87 8.99 -0.20
CA VAL A 112 14.89 10.10 -0.09
C VAL A 112 15.20 10.94 1.14
N ASP A 113 15.46 10.35 2.29
CA ASP A 113 15.81 11.06 3.52
C ASP A 113 17.10 11.88 3.36
N LYS A 114 18.12 11.31 2.73
CA LYS A 114 19.35 12.03 2.38
C LYS A 114 19.06 13.23 1.47
N THR A 115 18.27 13.03 0.42
CA THR A 115 17.91 14.06 -0.56
C THR A 115 17.12 15.20 0.09
N LEU A 116 16.20 14.90 1.02
CA LEU A 116 15.45 15.90 1.78
C LEU A 116 16.38 16.78 2.62
N LEU A 117 17.33 16.17 3.34
CA LEU A 117 18.33 16.91 4.12
C LEU A 117 19.22 17.77 3.23
N GLU A 118 19.67 17.27 2.08
CA GLU A 118 20.46 18.01 1.10
C GLU A 118 19.71 19.22 0.53
N GLN A 119 18.43 19.04 0.16
CA GLN A 119 17.59 20.14 -0.34
C GLN A 119 17.37 21.21 0.74
N LYS A 120 17.09 20.81 1.97
CA LYS A 120 16.89 21.72 3.09
C LYS A 120 18.18 22.51 3.40
N ALA A 121 19.31 21.83 3.53
CA ALA A 121 20.61 22.46 3.76
C ALA A 121 20.96 23.48 2.66
N LYS A 122 20.72 23.10 1.39
CA LYS A 122 20.91 24.01 0.25
C LYS A 122 20.00 25.23 0.32
N SER A 123 18.74 25.08 0.72
CA SER A 123 17.81 26.22 0.86
C SER A 123 18.22 27.20 1.95
N GLU A 124 18.95 26.74 2.96
CA GLU A 124 19.46 27.53 4.08
C GLU A 124 20.92 28.02 3.88
N ASN A 125 21.56 27.67 2.75
CA ASN A 125 22.95 27.95 2.43
C ASN A 125 23.96 27.42 3.49
N ILE A 126 23.69 26.24 4.04
CA ILE A 126 24.55 25.54 4.99
C ILE A 126 24.89 24.14 4.48
N THR A 127 25.80 23.43 5.14
CA THR A 127 26.10 22.04 4.86
C THR A 127 25.06 21.11 5.53
N VAL A 128 24.94 19.86 5.04
CA VAL A 128 24.08 18.85 5.70
C VAL A 128 24.54 18.59 7.13
N ASP A 129 25.85 18.56 7.38
CA ASP A 129 26.38 18.36 8.74
C ASP A 129 25.97 19.50 9.68
N GLN A 130 26.06 20.77 9.23
CA GLN A 130 25.59 21.92 9.99
C GLN A 130 24.08 21.82 10.27
N LEU A 131 23.28 21.45 9.28
CA LEU A 131 21.83 21.23 9.45
C LEU A 131 21.54 20.14 10.50
N VAL A 132 22.22 18.99 10.40
CA VAL A 132 22.08 17.89 11.36
C VAL A 132 22.51 18.31 12.76
N ASP A 133 23.58 19.05 12.89
CA ASP A 133 24.04 19.56 14.20
C ASP A 133 23.02 20.53 14.80
N GLN A 134 22.48 21.47 14.01
CA GLN A 134 21.53 22.49 14.45
C GLN A 134 20.14 21.92 14.78
N ASP A 135 19.60 21.09 13.90
CA ASP A 135 18.20 20.67 13.97
C ASP A 135 17.96 19.30 14.60
N ILE A 136 19.00 18.50 14.71
CA ILE A 136 18.90 17.14 15.25
C ILE A 136 19.75 16.99 16.51
N LYS A 137 21.09 17.09 16.40
CA LYS A 137 21.99 16.79 17.52
C LYS A 137 21.87 17.76 18.68
N SER A 138 21.69 19.06 18.40
CA SER A 138 21.51 20.10 19.45
C SER A 138 20.29 19.89 20.33
N LYS A 139 19.28 19.14 19.81
CA LYS A 139 18.03 18.81 20.52
C LYS A 139 18.12 17.50 21.31
N VAL A 140 19.23 16.78 21.20
CA VAL A 140 19.46 15.52 21.94
C VAL A 140 19.94 15.86 23.34
N THR A 141 19.14 15.50 24.34
CA THR A 141 19.50 15.65 25.74
C THR A 141 20.11 14.36 26.27
N ASP A 142 21.10 14.44 27.13
CA ASP A 142 21.66 13.27 27.79
C ASP A 142 20.63 12.64 28.74
N PRO A 143 20.64 11.30 28.88
CA PRO A 143 19.82 10.64 29.90
C PRO A 143 20.36 10.97 31.30
N THR A 144 19.45 11.01 32.27
CA THR A 144 19.84 11.04 33.68
C THR A 144 20.39 9.68 34.10
N GLU A 145 21.14 9.64 35.21
CA GLU A 145 21.69 8.41 35.77
C GLU A 145 20.56 7.39 36.07
N ASP A 146 19.42 7.86 36.58
CA ASP A 146 18.26 7.01 36.85
C ASP A 146 17.68 6.42 35.56
N GLN A 147 17.59 7.20 34.50
CA GLN A 147 17.14 6.70 33.19
C GLN A 147 18.07 5.63 32.62
N MET A 148 19.38 5.78 32.82
CA MET A 148 20.36 4.77 32.42
C MET A 148 20.24 3.49 33.22
N LYS A 149 20.00 3.60 34.55
CA LYS A 149 19.77 2.44 35.41
C LYS A 149 18.49 1.68 35.05
N VAL A 150 17.37 2.40 34.80
CA VAL A 150 16.12 1.79 34.31
C VAL A 150 16.35 1.07 32.97
N TYR A 151 17.13 1.65 32.07
CA TYR A 151 17.50 0.99 30.81
C TYR A 151 18.31 -0.27 31.05
N TYR A 152 19.28 -0.20 31.99
CA TYR A 152 20.11 -1.35 32.38
C TYR A 152 19.29 -2.52 32.97
N GLU A 153 18.29 -2.21 33.82
CA GLU A 153 17.40 -3.21 34.40
C GLU A 153 16.60 -4.00 33.36
N GLY A 154 16.37 -3.40 32.19
CA GLY A 154 15.72 -4.05 31.04
C GLY A 154 16.68 -4.83 30.14
N LEU A 155 17.99 -4.83 30.42
CA LEU A 155 18.98 -5.59 29.63
C LEU A 155 19.19 -6.99 30.20
N GLU A 156 19.16 -7.98 29.34
CA GLU A 156 19.61 -9.35 29.66
C GLU A 156 21.13 -9.41 29.67
N THR A 157 21.78 -8.97 30.77
CA THR A 157 23.24 -8.95 30.90
C THR A 157 23.68 -9.34 32.30
N GLU A 158 24.78 -10.11 32.38
CA GLU A 158 25.46 -10.43 33.64
C GLU A 158 26.55 -9.41 34.02
N GLN A 159 26.87 -8.45 33.13
CA GLN A 159 27.89 -7.46 33.38
C GLN A 159 27.37 -6.39 34.37
N PRO A 160 28.17 -5.96 35.35
CA PRO A 160 27.76 -4.92 36.28
C PRO A 160 27.53 -3.59 35.55
N TYR A 161 26.62 -2.77 36.07
CA TYR A 161 26.23 -1.49 35.50
C TYR A 161 27.43 -0.61 35.09
N GLU A 162 28.41 -0.48 35.99
CA GLU A 162 29.59 0.34 35.76
C GLU A 162 30.41 -0.08 34.54
N ALA A 163 30.40 -1.36 34.20
CA ALA A 163 31.12 -1.90 33.03
C ALA A 163 30.41 -1.58 31.70
N VAL A 164 29.10 -1.32 31.72
CA VAL A 164 28.29 -1.09 30.53
C VAL A 164 27.70 0.33 30.46
N ARG A 165 27.92 1.15 31.47
CA ARG A 165 27.36 2.48 31.66
C ARG A 165 27.56 3.38 30.41
N ASP A 166 28.79 3.47 29.92
CA ASP A 166 29.10 4.33 28.77
C ASP A 166 28.46 3.81 27.47
N LYS A 167 28.36 2.48 27.32
CA LYS A 167 27.62 1.87 26.19
C LYS A 167 26.14 2.16 26.25
N ILE A 168 25.56 2.17 27.46
CA ILE A 168 24.15 2.52 27.69
C ILE A 168 23.93 3.99 27.33
N LEU A 169 24.81 4.90 27.79
CA LEU A 169 24.76 6.32 27.50
C LEU A 169 24.73 6.54 25.98
N GLU A 170 25.70 5.94 25.27
CA GLU A 170 25.80 6.06 23.81
C GLU A 170 24.56 5.48 23.12
N LYS A 171 24.09 4.32 23.57
CA LYS A 171 22.88 3.70 23.01
C LYS A 171 21.63 4.57 23.18
N ILE A 172 21.44 5.16 24.35
CA ILE A 172 20.29 6.06 24.60
C ILE A 172 20.42 7.34 23.78
N ARG A 173 21.64 7.92 23.65
CA ARG A 173 21.91 9.07 22.77
C ARG A 173 21.52 8.74 21.33
N GLN A 174 21.96 7.59 20.83
CA GLN A 174 21.63 7.15 19.48
C GLN A 174 20.10 7.00 19.28
N LEU A 175 19.41 6.33 20.19
CA LEU A 175 17.95 6.17 20.12
C LEU A 175 17.21 7.52 20.14
N ARG A 176 17.68 8.48 20.95
CA ARG A 176 17.11 9.84 20.98
C ARG A 176 17.40 10.58 19.69
N THR A 177 18.62 10.48 19.15
CA THR A 177 19.01 11.07 17.87
C THR A 177 18.14 10.53 16.74
N ASP A 178 17.96 9.22 16.67
CA ASP A 178 17.14 8.57 15.65
C ASP A 178 15.68 9.03 15.73
N LYS A 179 15.14 9.15 16.95
CA LYS A 179 13.77 9.66 17.18
C LYS A 179 13.60 11.11 16.73
N ILE A 180 14.55 11.98 17.07
CA ILE A 180 14.52 13.41 16.68
C ILE A 180 14.71 13.52 15.16
N ARG A 181 15.64 12.75 14.58
CA ARG A 181 15.85 12.70 13.13
C ARG A 181 14.58 12.25 12.39
N ALA A 182 13.92 11.20 12.84
CA ALA A 182 12.66 10.72 12.24
C ALA A 182 11.56 11.79 12.31
N ALA A 183 11.43 12.48 13.45
CA ALA A 183 10.49 13.59 13.60
C ALA A 183 10.80 14.75 12.65
N TYR A 184 12.08 15.12 12.52
CA TYR A 184 12.53 16.18 11.60
C TYR A 184 12.28 15.82 10.13
N LEU A 185 12.63 14.59 9.71
CA LEU A 185 12.35 14.09 8.36
C LEU A 185 10.86 14.07 8.05
N LYS A 186 10.00 13.75 9.04
CA LYS A 186 8.55 13.84 8.89
C LYS A 186 8.10 15.28 8.59
N THR A 187 8.69 16.30 9.24
CA THR A 187 8.38 17.70 8.91
C THR A 187 8.84 18.06 7.50
N LEU A 188 10.04 17.64 7.10
CA LEU A 188 10.55 17.88 5.74
C LEU A 188 9.66 17.24 4.66
N ARG A 189 9.15 16.02 4.88
CA ARG A 189 8.19 15.35 3.96
C ARG A 189 6.86 16.09 3.87
N ALA A 190 6.46 16.88 4.87
CA ALA A 190 5.28 17.72 4.82
C ALA A 190 5.53 19.04 4.04
N GLU A 191 6.75 19.54 4.06
CA GLU A 191 7.15 20.76 3.36
C GLU A 191 7.54 20.52 1.89
N ILE A 192 8.20 19.39 1.61
CA ILE A 192 8.73 19.02 0.30
C ILE A 192 7.96 17.81 -0.22
N PRO A 193 7.19 17.95 -1.32
CA PRO A 193 6.44 16.83 -1.88
C PRO A 193 7.34 15.65 -2.26
N VAL A 194 7.01 14.45 -1.76
CA VAL A 194 7.70 13.20 -2.11
C VAL A 194 6.70 12.24 -2.75
N SER A 195 7.01 11.76 -3.95
CA SER A 195 6.27 10.68 -4.62
C SER A 195 7.17 9.46 -4.77
N ILE A 196 6.71 8.31 -4.33
CA ILE A 196 7.43 7.03 -4.45
C ILE A 196 6.68 6.16 -5.45
N GLU A 197 7.35 5.85 -6.57
CA GLU A 197 6.81 5.07 -7.69
C GLU A 197 7.15 3.57 -7.58
N LEU A 198 8.05 3.20 -6.64
CA LEU A 198 8.44 1.81 -6.44
C LEU A 198 7.25 1.03 -5.87
N ALA A 199 6.81 0.01 -6.62
CA ALA A 199 5.67 -0.82 -6.25
C ALA A 199 6.09 -2.25 -5.87
N PRO A 200 5.37 -2.92 -4.95
CA PRO A 200 5.60 -4.33 -4.63
C PRO A 200 5.36 -5.25 -5.84
N PRO A 201 5.93 -6.46 -5.85
CA PRO A 201 5.69 -7.43 -6.91
C PRO A 201 4.21 -7.79 -7.02
N LYS A 202 3.76 -8.14 -8.22
CA LYS A 202 2.35 -8.36 -8.54
C LYS A 202 2.08 -9.82 -8.89
N ALA A 203 0.97 -10.36 -8.39
CA ALA A 203 0.46 -11.68 -8.74
C ALA A 203 -1.06 -11.64 -8.92
N LYS A 204 -1.59 -12.56 -9.72
CA LYS A 204 -3.03 -12.72 -9.91
C LYS A 204 -3.62 -13.55 -8.79
N VAL A 205 -4.55 -12.97 -8.03
CA VAL A 205 -5.33 -13.63 -6.99
C VAL A 205 -6.71 -13.96 -7.53
N GLU A 206 -7.15 -15.20 -7.36
CA GLU A 206 -8.50 -15.61 -7.76
C GLU A 206 -9.52 -15.16 -6.72
N LEU A 207 -10.53 -14.40 -7.17
CA LEU A 207 -11.57 -13.83 -6.30
C LEU A 207 -12.90 -14.58 -6.38
N ALA A 208 -13.01 -15.62 -7.23
CA ALA A 208 -14.20 -16.45 -7.30
C ALA A 208 -14.49 -17.08 -5.92
N ASP A 209 -15.72 -17.05 -5.47
CA ASP A 209 -16.19 -17.57 -4.17
C ASP A 209 -15.58 -16.89 -2.92
N ALA A 210 -14.88 -15.77 -3.10
CA ALA A 210 -14.29 -15.02 -1.99
C ALA A 210 -15.34 -14.20 -1.24
N GLN A 211 -15.15 -14.05 0.07
CA GLN A 211 -15.97 -13.16 0.90
C GLN A 211 -15.53 -11.71 0.66
N VAL A 212 -16.42 -10.90 0.10
CA VAL A 212 -16.13 -9.50 -0.25
C VAL A 212 -16.96 -8.57 0.62
N LEU A 213 -16.29 -7.64 1.29
CA LEU A 213 -16.91 -6.52 2.01
C LEU A 213 -16.71 -5.23 1.20
N GLY A 214 -17.81 -4.55 0.88
CA GLY A 214 -17.85 -3.33 0.08
C GLY A 214 -18.22 -3.56 -1.38
N SER A 215 -17.96 -2.56 -2.21
CA SER A 215 -18.37 -2.59 -3.61
C SER A 215 -17.50 -3.54 -4.45
N LYS A 216 -18.11 -4.45 -5.18
CA LYS A 216 -17.41 -5.29 -6.18
C LYS A 216 -16.81 -4.48 -7.33
N THR A 217 -17.24 -3.23 -7.49
CA THR A 217 -16.73 -2.28 -8.49
C THR A 217 -15.76 -1.26 -7.89
N ALA A 218 -15.28 -1.51 -6.67
CA ALA A 218 -14.26 -0.67 -6.05
C ALA A 218 -13.00 -0.60 -6.91
N ARG A 219 -12.38 0.59 -6.96
CA ARG A 219 -11.15 0.81 -7.75
C ARG A 219 -9.95 0.06 -7.20
N VAL A 220 -9.95 -0.23 -5.91
CA VAL A 220 -8.90 -0.99 -5.24
C VAL A 220 -9.51 -2.19 -4.53
N THR A 221 -8.88 -3.34 -4.69
CA THR A 221 -9.21 -4.55 -3.96
C THR A 221 -8.04 -4.88 -3.03
N LEU A 222 -8.34 -4.98 -1.73
CA LEU A 222 -7.44 -5.49 -0.70
C LEU A 222 -7.83 -6.93 -0.38
N VAL A 223 -6.98 -7.89 -0.72
CA VAL A 223 -7.15 -9.30 -0.35
C VAL A 223 -6.23 -9.61 0.81
N GLU A 224 -6.76 -10.18 1.87
CA GLU A 224 -6.01 -10.66 3.03
C GLU A 224 -6.10 -12.18 3.11
N PHE A 225 -4.94 -12.85 3.10
CA PHE A 225 -4.82 -14.24 3.50
C PHE A 225 -4.43 -14.27 4.98
N ALA A 226 -5.30 -14.80 5.80
CA ALA A 226 -5.13 -14.74 7.25
C ALA A 226 -5.63 -16.00 7.98
N ASP A 227 -5.31 -16.03 9.26
CA ASP A 227 -5.56 -17.12 10.19
C ASP A 227 -6.10 -16.54 11.49
N TYR A 228 -7.27 -16.98 11.93
CA TYR A 228 -7.96 -16.46 13.12
C TYR A 228 -7.21 -16.74 14.43
N GLU A 229 -6.36 -17.75 14.47
CA GLU A 229 -5.52 -18.07 15.64
C GLU A 229 -4.18 -17.32 15.62
N CYS A 230 -3.82 -16.66 14.49
CA CYS A 230 -2.56 -15.95 14.34
C CYS A 230 -2.57 -14.61 15.09
N PRO A 231 -1.66 -14.40 16.08
CA PRO A 231 -1.61 -13.14 16.85
C PRO A 231 -1.24 -11.93 15.99
N TYR A 232 -0.52 -12.13 14.89
CA TYR A 232 -0.18 -11.09 13.95
C TYR A 232 -1.39 -10.63 13.13
N CYS A 233 -2.30 -11.55 12.75
CA CYS A 233 -3.56 -11.23 12.08
C CYS A 233 -4.50 -10.48 13.04
N GLN A 234 -4.64 -10.95 14.29
CA GLN A 234 -5.44 -10.27 15.32
C GLN A 234 -4.96 -8.83 15.54
N ARG A 235 -3.64 -8.59 15.52
CA ARG A 235 -3.07 -7.25 15.69
C ARG A 235 -3.40 -6.31 14.53
N VAL A 236 -3.48 -6.81 13.31
CA VAL A 236 -3.71 -6.01 12.09
C VAL A 236 -5.19 -5.80 11.80
N ALA A 237 -6.08 -6.66 12.27
CA ALA A 237 -7.51 -6.59 12.00
C ALA A 237 -8.13 -5.19 12.27
N PRO A 238 -7.81 -4.47 13.37
CA PRO A 238 -8.31 -3.10 13.57
C PRO A 238 -7.83 -2.11 12.51
N ASP A 239 -6.60 -2.25 12.01
CA ASP A 239 -6.05 -1.38 10.98
C ASP A 239 -6.73 -1.62 9.62
N VAL A 240 -7.02 -2.88 9.28
CA VAL A 240 -7.80 -3.24 8.08
C VAL A 240 -9.21 -2.66 8.14
N LEU A 241 -9.88 -2.77 9.30
CA LEU A 241 -11.21 -2.19 9.49
C LEU A 241 -11.19 -0.66 9.34
N LYS A 242 -10.17 0.00 9.89
CA LYS A 242 -9.98 1.45 9.75
C LYS A 242 -9.77 1.86 8.29
N LEU A 243 -8.96 1.13 7.52
CA LEU A 243 -8.79 1.35 6.08
C LEU A 243 -10.11 1.23 5.34
N LYS A 244 -10.90 0.22 5.67
CA LYS A 244 -12.23 0.02 5.09
C LYS A 244 -13.17 1.20 5.35
N GLN A 245 -13.16 1.74 6.57
CA GLN A 245 -13.96 2.91 6.94
C GLN A 245 -13.49 4.18 6.22
N GLU A 246 -12.18 4.41 6.11
CA GLU A 246 -11.61 5.58 5.45
C GLU A 246 -11.87 5.61 3.95
N PHE A 247 -11.65 4.49 3.27
CA PHE A 247 -11.76 4.43 1.81
C PHE A 247 -13.18 4.15 1.31
N GLY A 248 -14.06 3.60 2.16
CA GLY A 248 -15.47 3.32 1.84
C GLY A 248 -15.62 2.52 0.54
N ASP A 249 -16.47 2.99 -0.38
CA ASP A 249 -16.75 2.31 -1.66
C ASP A 249 -15.58 2.30 -2.65
N ARG A 250 -14.48 3.01 -2.36
CA ARG A 250 -13.26 2.99 -3.17
C ARG A 250 -12.41 1.73 -2.92
N LEU A 251 -12.66 1.02 -1.81
CA LEU A 251 -11.93 -0.18 -1.37
C LEU A 251 -12.88 -1.37 -1.18
N ALA A 252 -12.68 -2.44 -1.96
CA ALA A 252 -13.23 -3.75 -1.66
C ALA A 252 -12.26 -4.51 -0.77
N PHE A 253 -12.73 -5.04 0.34
CA PHE A 253 -11.96 -5.94 1.20
C PHE A 253 -12.38 -7.38 0.94
N THR A 254 -11.41 -8.25 0.77
CA THR A 254 -11.62 -9.69 0.52
C THR A 254 -10.78 -10.50 1.50
N TYR A 255 -11.42 -11.41 2.19
CA TYR A 255 -10.77 -12.32 3.12
C TYR A 255 -10.63 -13.71 2.51
N LYS A 256 -9.46 -14.33 2.71
CA LYS A 256 -9.16 -15.71 2.31
C LYS A 256 -8.53 -16.48 3.47
N ASP A 257 -9.03 -17.68 3.68
CA ASP A 257 -8.57 -18.53 4.77
C ASP A 257 -7.18 -19.11 4.49
N PHE A 258 -6.27 -18.92 5.44
CA PHE A 258 -4.94 -19.51 5.37
C PHE A 258 -4.51 -20.08 6.73
N PRO A 259 -5.22 -21.11 7.25
CA PRO A 259 -4.87 -21.71 8.52
C PRO A 259 -3.47 -22.31 8.49
N LEU A 260 -2.63 -21.92 9.45
CA LEU A 260 -1.26 -22.38 9.58
C LEU A 260 -1.21 -23.77 10.23
N PRO A 261 -0.24 -24.64 9.86
CA PRO A 261 -0.21 -26.01 10.35
C PRO A 261 -0.04 -26.16 11.87
N ASN A 262 0.57 -25.16 12.53
CA ASN A 262 0.80 -25.12 13.97
C ASN A 262 -0.35 -24.49 14.76
N HIS A 263 -1.38 -23.96 14.09
CA HIS A 263 -2.58 -23.36 14.69
C HIS A 263 -3.72 -24.40 14.63
N THR A 264 -3.89 -25.12 15.71
CA THR A 264 -4.77 -26.31 15.73
C THR A 264 -6.26 -25.98 15.65
N ARG A 265 -6.66 -24.77 16.03
CA ARG A 265 -8.06 -24.30 16.05
C ARG A 265 -8.41 -23.47 14.81
N ALA A 266 -7.42 -22.96 14.08
CA ALA A 266 -7.60 -22.06 12.94
C ALA A 266 -8.48 -22.65 11.83
N GLN A 267 -8.31 -23.93 11.51
CA GLN A 267 -9.11 -24.62 10.49
C GLN A 267 -10.60 -24.60 10.86
N LYS A 268 -10.94 -24.94 12.11
CA LYS A 268 -12.34 -24.95 12.56
C LYS A 268 -12.93 -23.56 12.71
N ALA A 269 -12.15 -22.58 13.11
CA ALA A 269 -12.56 -21.17 13.12
C ALA A 269 -12.90 -20.66 11.71
N ALA A 270 -12.08 -20.99 10.72
CA ALA A 270 -12.32 -20.68 9.31
C ALA A 270 -13.61 -21.34 8.78
N GLU A 271 -13.80 -22.64 9.07
CA GLU A 271 -15.03 -23.36 8.71
C GLU A 271 -16.27 -22.70 9.36
N ALA A 272 -16.16 -22.27 10.63
CA ALA A 272 -17.25 -21.60 11.34
C ALA A 272 -17.65 -20.27 10.69
N ALA A 273 -16.69 -19.42 10.32
CA ALA A 273 -16.97 -18.18 9.59
C ALA A 273 -17.69 -18.46 8.26
N ARG A 274 -17.28 -19.51 7.53
CA ARG A 274 -17.95 -19.92 6.29
C ARG A 274 -19.33 -20.53 6.53
N CYS A 275 -19.56 -21.22 7.63
CA CYS A 275 -20.89 -21.65 8.03
C CYS A 275 -21.81 -20.47 8.34
N ALA A 276 -21.28 -19.43 9.00
CA ALA A 276 -22.00 -18.18 9.22
C ALA A 276 -22.33 -17.44 7.91
N SER A 277 -21.47 -17.52 6.90
CA SER A 277 -21.72 -16.98 5.55
C SER A 277 -22.98 -17.54 4.89
N LYS A 278 -23.38 -18.79 5.17
CA LYS A 278 -24.62 -19.38 4.67
C LYS A 278 -25.89 -18.73 5.22
N GLN A 279 -25.71 -17.85 6.22
CA GLN A 279 -26.77 -17.08 6.87
C GLN A 279 -26.48 -15.57 6.79
N ASP A 280 -25.69 -15.14 5.81
CA ASP A 280 -25.29 -13.73 5.56
C ASP A 280 -24.60 -13.06 6.74
N LYS A 281 -23.92 -13.83 7.60
CA LYS A 281 -23.26 -13.35 8.82
C LYS A 281 -21.74 -13.57 8.82
N PHE A 282 -21.13 -13.74 7.63
CA PHE A 282 -19.69 -13.96 7.54
C PHE A 282 -18.89 -12.88 8.26
N TRP A 283 -19.12 -11.61 7.93
CA TRP A 283 -18.31 -10.51 8.45
C TRP A 283 -18.50 -10.28 9.94
N GLN A 284 -19.71 -10.41 10.44
CA GLN A 284 -19.97 -10.32 11.89
C GLN A 284 -19.26 -11.46 12.64
N PHE A 285 -19.27 -12.65 12.09
CA PHE A 285 -18.59 -13.80 12.70
C PHE A 285 -17.07 -13.67 12.59
N HIS A 286 -16.56 -13.18 11.46
CA HIS A 286 -15.17 -12.87 11.21
C HIS A 286 -14.61 -11.87 12.25
N ASP A 287 -15.34 -10.78 12.51
CA ASP A 287 -14.93 -9.78 13.47
C ASP A 287 -14.88 -10.35 14.90
N GLU A 288 -15.88 -11.15 15.28
CA GLU A 288 -15.90 -11.84 16.58
C GLU A 288 -14.73 -12.82 16.75
N LEU A 289 -14.36 -13.57 15.71
CA LEU A 289 -13.22 -14.48 15.75
C LEU A 289 -11.90 -13.76 16.03
N PHE A 290 -11.66 -12.60 15.43
CA PHE A 290 -10.45 -11.81 15.68
C PHE A 290 -10.44 -11.13 17.07
N HIS A 291 -11.59 -10.90 17.67
CA HIS A 291 -11.71 -10.37 19.03
C HIS A 291 -11.65 -11.46 20.10
N SER A 292 -11.92 -12.72 19.72
CA SER A 292 -11.96 -13.83 20.67
C SER A 292 -10.56 -14.33 21.05
N LYS A 293 -10.40 -14.65 22.32
CA LYS A 293 -9.19 -15.31 22.84
C LYS A 293 -9.25 -16.83 22.69
N GLU A 294 -10.45 -17.37 22.53
CA GLU A 294 -10.71 -18.80 22.49
C GLU A 294 -11.49 -19.14 21.22
N LEU A 295 -11.03 -20.20 20.53
CA LEU A 295 -11.56 -20.65 19.24
C LEU A 295 -11.91 -22.14 19.26
N ASP A 296 -12.21 -22.70 20.45
CA ASP A 296 -12.69 -24.05 20.58
C ASP A 296 -14.14 -24.19 20.08
N LEU A 297 -14.61 -25.42 19.87
CA LEU A 297 -15.94 -25.70 19.30
C LEU A 297 -17.09 -25.10 20.12
N ASP A 298 -16.96 -25.12 21.44
CA ASP A 298 -18.03 -24.62 22.33
C ASP A 298 -18.12 -23.09 22.24
N GLN A 299 -16.98 -22.40 22.15
CA GLN A 299 -16.90 -20.97 21.93
C GLN A 299 -17.45 -20.58 20.54
N LEU A 300 -17.07 -21.30 19.47
CA LEU A 300 -17.60 -21.06 18.12
C LEU A 300 -19.13 -21.21 18.09
N LYS A 301 -19.68 -22.23 18.77
CA LYS A 301 -21.12 -22.43 18.91
C LYS A 301 -21.80 -21.35 19.76
N ALA A 302 -21.12 -20.85 20.79
CA ALA A 302 -21.60 -19.72 21.60
C ALA A 302 -21.66 -18.42 20.80
N GLN A 303 -20.64 -18.11 20.03
CA GLN A 303 -20.61 -16.94 19.14
C GLN A 303 -21.73 -16.98 18.11
N ALA A 304 -22.00 -18.16 17.53
CA ALA A 304 -23.13 -18.33 16.59
C ALA A 304 -24.47 -17.96 17.23
N ARG A 305 -24.69 -18.38 18.48
CA ARG A 305 -25.90 -18.00 19.23
C ARG A 305 -25.95 -16.49 19.54
N ALA A 306 -24.83 -15.91 19.96
CA ALA A 306 -24.74 -14.48 20.24
C ALA A 306 -25.06 -13.61 19.02
N LEU A 307 -24.64 -14.06 17.82
CA LEU A 307 -24.95 -13.42 16.54
C LEU A 307 -26.35 -13.78 16.00
N GLN A 308 -27.16 -14.49 16.77
CA GLN A 308 -28.51 -14.89 16.40
C GLN A 308 -28.59 -15.74 15.11
N LEU A 309 -27.58 -16.56 14.88
CA LEU A 309 -27.61 -17.55 13.81
C LEU A 309 -28.59 -18.69 14.17
N ASN A 310 -29.19 -19.29 13.14
CA ASN A 310 -29.89 -20.56 13.34
C ASN A 310 -28.88 -21.62 13.82
N ALA A 311 -28.96 -21.96 15.10
CA ALA A 311 -27.98 -22.81 15.76
C ALA A 311 -27.94 -24.22 15.18
N GLU A 312 -29.08 -24.78 14.81
CA GLU A 312 -29.17 -26.14 14.22
C GLU A 312 -28.46 -26.19 12.87
N LEU A 313 -28.74 -25.24 11.97
CA LEU A 313 -28.09 -25.16 10.65
C LEU A 313 -26.59 -24.91 10.79
N PHE A 314 -26.20 -24.03 11.71
CA PHE A 314 -24.80 -23.74 11.94
C PHE A 314 -24.03 -24.94 12.49
N TYR A 315 -24.57 -25.62 13.50
CA TYR A 315 -23.93 -26.79 14.11
C TYR A 315 -23.81 -27.92 13.09
N LYS A 316 -24.88 -28.21 12.32
CA LYS A 316 -24.84 -29.21 11.26
C LYS A 316 -23.73 -28.91 10.25
N CYS A 317 -23.60 -27.67 9.80
CA CYS A 317 -22.56 -27.26 8.87
C CYS A 317 -21.15 -27.43 9.48
N LEU A 318 -20.94 -26.98 10.72
CA LEU A 318 -19.63 -27.00 11.39
C LEU A 318 -19.21 -28.44 11.76
N ASP A 319 -20.13 -29.23 12.34
CA ASP A 319 -19.85 -30.60 12.80
C ASP A 319 -19.62 -31.56 11.61
N SER A 320 -20.29 -31.34 10.49
CA SER A 320 -20.09 -32.13 9.26
C SER A 320 -18.79 -31.80 8.50
N GLY A 321 -18.13 -30.66 8.81
CA GLY A 321 -16.97 -30.20 8.06
C GLY A 321 -17.30 -29.75 6.63
N GLU A 322 -18.55 -29.40 6.35
CA GLU A 322 -19.03 -29.00 5.01
C GLU A 322 -18.15 -27.92 4.36
N GLN A 323 -17.56 -27.02 5.16
CA GLN A 323 -16.75 -25.91 4.65
C GLN A 323 -15.25 -26.21 4.55
N ALA A 324 -14.80 -27.41 4.97
CA ALA A 324 -13.37 -27.77 4.96
C ALA A 324 -12.74 -27.68 3.56
N ALA A 325 -13.46 -28.10 2.51
CA ALA A 325 -12.98 -28.01 1.14
C ALA A 325 -12.79 -26.58 0.65
N ALA A 326 -13.65 -25.65 1.08
CA ALA A 326 -13.55 -24.24 0.72
C ALA A 326 -12.34 -23.57 1.41
N VAL A 327 -12.11 -23.87 2.69
CA VAL A 327 -10.90 -23.43 3.42
C VAL A 327 -9.65 -24.00 2.77
N ALA A 328 -9.64 -25.30 2.42
CA ALA A 328 -8.50 -25.93 1.75
C ALA A 328 -8.23 -25.33 0.36
N LYS A 329 -9.27 -24.90 -0.37
CA LYS A 329 -9.13 -24.21 -1.67
C LYS A 329 -8.37 -22.89 -1.52
N ASP A 330 -8.76 -22.05 -0.54
CA ASP A 330 -8.08 -20.77 -0.29
C ASP A 330 -6.65 -20.99 0.16
N ARG A 331 -6.42 -21.94 1.09
CA ARG A 331 -5.08 -22.29 1.53
C ARG A 331 -4.20 -22.78 0.37
N LYS A 332 -4.74 -23.64 -0.51
CA LYS A 332 -4.02 -24.11 -1.71
C LYS A 332 -3.64 -22.96 -2.64
N GLU A 333 -4.54 -21.99 -2.82
CA GLU A 333 -4.24 -20.80 -3.61
C GLU A 333 -3.13 -19.97 -2.97
N GLY A 334 -3.19 -19.71 -1.66
CA GLY A 334 -2.12 -19.02 -0.95
C GLY A 334 -0.77 -19.71 -1.10
N LEU A 335 -0.72 -21.05 -0.98
CA LEU A 335 0.51 -21.83 -1.24
C LEU A 335 0.98 -21.70 -2.69
N ARG A 336 0.07 -21.72 -3.66
CA ARG A 336 0.40 -21.48 -5.08
C ARG A 336 0.98 -20.08 -5.30
N LEU A 337 0.52 -19.10 -4.55
CA LEU A 337 1.04 -17.73 -4.56
C LEU A 337 2.34 -17.55 -3.74
N GLY A 338 2.91 -18.64 -3.19
CA GLY A 338 4.15 -18.59 -2.41
C GLY A 338 3.98 -17.99 -1.00
N ILE A 339 2.75 -17.90 -0.49
CA ILE A 339 2.49 -17.45 0.87
C ILE A 339 3.01 -18.50 1.85
N SER A 340 3.85 -18.08 2.79
CA SER A 340 4.44 -18.93 3.83
C SER A 340 4.01 -18.55 5.25
N GLY A 341 3.29 -17.43 5.41
CA GLY A 341 2.84 -16.94 6.72
C GLY A 341 1.69 -15.94 6.61
N THR A 342 1.09 -15.63 7.74
CA THR A 342 -0.05 -14.73 7.87
C THR A 342 0.26 -13.58 8.84
N PRO A 343 -0.35 -12.39 8.62
CA PRO A 343 -1.15 -12.04 7.45
C PRO A 343 -0.31 -11.85 6.18
N SER A 344 -0.93 -12.07 5.01
CA SER A 344 -0.35 -11.71 3.70
C SER A 344 -1.40 -10.98 2.89
N PHE A 345 -1.02 -9.88 2.24
CA PHE A 345 -1.93 -8.99 1.55
C PHE A 345 -1.65 -8.92 0.05
N PHE A 346 -2.71 -8.66 -0.72
CA PHE A 346 -2.61 -8.28 -2.13
C PHE A 346 -3.50 -7.05 -2.36
N ILE A 347 -2.88 -5.95 -2.77
CA ILE A 347 -3.59 -4.71 -3.12
C ILE A 347 -3.54 -4.55 -4.63
N ASN A 348 -4.67 -4.76 -5.32
CA ASN A 348 -4.73 -4.86 -6.78
C ASN A 348 -3.68 -5.85 -7.34
N GLY A 349 -3.45 -6.93 -6.61
CA GLY A 349 -2.47 -7.97 -6.94
C GLY A 349 -1.05 -7.69 -6.47
N HIS A 350 -0.73 -6.50 -5.96
CA HIS A 350 0.58 -6.21 -5.37
C HIS A 350 0.75 -6.91 -4.02
N TYR A 351 1.72 -7.81 -3.94
CA TYR A 351 1.97 -8.65 -2.76
C TYR A 351 2.69 -7.89 -1.66
N LEU A 352 2.20 -8.04 -0.44
CA LEU A 352 2.76 -7.50 0.78
C LEU A 352 2.70 -8.57 1.87
N SER A 353 3.79 -8.82 2.58
CA SER A 353 3.88 -9.89 3.59
C SER A 353 4.09 -9.33 4.99
N GLY A 354 3.45 -9.96 5.96
CA GLY A 354 3.61 -9.67 7.38
C GLY A 354 2.57 -8.69 7.93
N ALA A 355 2.62 -8.48 9.24
CA ALA A 355 1.71 -7.61 9.96
C ALA A 355 2.10 -6.14 9.74
N LEU A 356 1.77 -5.62 8.56
CA LEU A 356 1.97 -4.23 8.20
C LEU A 356 1.00 -3.32 8.97
N ASP A 357 1.47 -2.14 9.34
CA ASP A 357 0.65 -1.15 9.99
C ASP A 357 -0.30 -0.43 9.02
N TYR A 358 -1.24 0.30 9.59
CA TYR A 358 -2.22 1.11 8.85
C TYR A 358 -1.55 2.04 7.83
N ALA A 359 -0.44 2.72 8.19
CA ALA A 359 0.21 3.70 7.31
C ALA A 359 0.80 3.04 6.06
N SER A 360 1.44 1.89 6.22
CA SER A 360 2.04 1.12 5.12
C SER A 360 0.99 0.60 4.14
N LEU A 361 -0.10 0.01 4.64
CA LEU A 361 -1.20 -0.46 3.79
C LEU A 361 -1.91 0.71 3.09
N ARG A 362 -2.16 1.81 3.81
CA ARG A 362 -2.77 3.03 3.30
C ARG A 362 -1.98 3.62 2.13
N GLN A 363 -0.67 3.70 2.26
CA GLN A 363 0.23 4.22 1.22
C GLN A 363 0.05 3.46 -0.11
N VAL A 364 0.05 2.12 -0.06
CA VAL A 364 -0.13 1.32 -1.28
C VAL A 364 -1.54 1.47 -1.86
N ILE A 365 -2.58 1.54 -1.01
CA ILE A 365 -3.96 1.79 -1.48
C ILE A 365 -4.04 3.14 -2.20
N GLU A 366 -3.47 4.20 -1.64
CA GLU A 366 -3.47 5.54 -2.26
C GLU A 366 -2.71 5.55 -3.59
N GLN A 367 -1.56 4.89 -3.66
CA GLN A 367 -0.80 4.71 -4.89
C GLN A 367 -1.65 4.02 -5.97
N GLN A 368 -2.39 2.96 -5.62
CA GLN A 368 -3.27 2.27 -6.56
C GLN A 368 -4.50 3.12 -6.98
N LEU A 369 -4.99 3.98 -6.11
CA LEU A 369 -6.06 4.93 -6.43
C LEU A 369 -5.60 6.02 -7.40
N SER A 370 -4.37 6.52 -7.28
CA SER A 370 -3.81 7.56 -8.17
C SER A 370 -3.54 7.02 -9.58
N THR A 371 -2.91 5.86 -9.70
CA THR A 371 -2.59 5.25 -11.01
C THR A 371 -3.83 4.89 -11.83
N THR A 372 -4.95 4.56 -11.17
CA THR A 372 -6.22 4.28 -11.88
C THR A 372 -6.93 5.55 -12.37
N SER A 373 -6.59 6.74 -11.86
CA SER A 373 -7.19 8.01 -12.32
C SER A 373 -6.60 8.50 -13.64
N GLU A 374 -5.34 8.22 -13.92
CA GLU A 374 -4.66 8.64 -15.15
C GLU A 374 -5.08 7.79 -16.37
N GLY A 375 -5.42 6.52 -16.17
CA GLY A 375 -5.90 5.64 -17.25
C GLY A 375 -7.28 6.00 -17.82
N VAL A 376 -8.11 6.76 -17.09
CA VAL A 376 -9.47 7.18 -17.54
C VAL A 376 -9.45 8.55 -18.23
N ALA A 377 -8.43 9.37 -17.99
CA ALA A 377 -8.33 10.71 -18.59
C ALA A 377 -7.71 10.70 -20.00
N GLY A 378 -7.06 9.60 -20.44
CA GLY A 378 -6.41 9.47 -21.74
C GLY A 378 -7.27 8.89 -22.86
N GLY A 379 -8.56 8.60 -22.63
CA GLY A 379 -9.47 7.97 -23.57
C GLY A 379 -10.70 8.85 -23.88
N LYS A 380 -10.49 10.06 -24.41
CA LYS A 380 -11.54 10.84 -25.10
C LYS A 380 -10.96 11.53 -26.31
#